data_5d84383007f35062e38f37f19057a106
#
_entry.id   5d84383007f35062e38f37f19057a106
#
_cell.length_a   1.000
_cell.length_b   1.000
_cell.length_c   1.000
_cell.angle_alpha   90.00
_cell.angle_beta   90.00
_cell.angle_gamma   90.00
#
_symmetry.space_group_name_H-M   'P 1'
#
loop_
_entity.id
_entity.type
_entity.pdbx_description
1 polymer ?
#
loop_
_entity_poly.entity_id
_entity_poly.type
_entity_poly.pdbx_seq_one_letter_code
_entity_poly.pdbx_strand_id
1 'polypeptide(L)'
;MHPQELSNPAGAIRWWVYQRERFPILANGTLIMAFSSSAVCFSSLLREEQGLPHWSAFAAAFITSFIFFLQLRIADEFKDSEEDEKFQPYRAVPRGLVTLRELGFVFLIGAFIQLGIALWLYPPLVGILLIAWAYLGLMSREFFVREWIKSRPVTYLWTHMGIMPLVDLYATATEWMPRGATVPDGLIWFLVVSFFNGVVIEVGRKIRSTDEEKPGVSTYTKLWGQRGAPLIWFGFLLVTAISASIAGSLIEFG
;
A
#
# COMPACT_ATOMS: atom_id res chain seq x y z
N MET A 1 6.76 15.11 28.35
CA MET A 1 7.29 15.99 27.29
C MET A 1 6.21 16.99 26.96
N HIS A 2 6.46 18.30 27.16
CA HIS A 2 5.56 19.35 26.72
C HIS A 2 5.33 19.21 25.20
N PRO A 3 4.11 19.39 24.68
CA PRO A 3 3.91 19.53 23.25
C PRO A 3 4.66 20.81 22.84
N GLN A 4 5.83 20.65 22.22
CA GLN A 4 6.41 21.76 21.47
C GLN A 4 5.32 22.20 20.50
N GLU A 5 4.96 23.47 20.52
CA GLU A 5 4.12 24.10 19.50
C GLU A 5 4.77 23.79 18.15
N LEU A 6 4.24 22.77 17.49
CA LEU A 6 4.68 22.41 16.15
C LEU A 6 4.29 23.58 15.26
N SER A 7 5.24 24.43 14.93
CA SER A 7 5.02 25.55 14.04
C SER A 7 4.49 25.03 12.70
N ASN A 8 3.38 25.61 12.24
CA ASN A 8 2.87 25.35 10.90
C ASN A 8 3.60 26.26 9.90
N PRO A 9 4.64 25.79 9.22
CA PRO A 9 5.33 26.59 8.24
C PRO A 9 4.41 26.89 7.05
N ALA A 10 4.60 28.07 6.44
CA ALA A 10 3.83 28.48 5.27
C ALA A 10 4.45 28.00 3.95
N GLY A 11 3.67 28.06 2.87
CA GLY A 11 4.16 27.79 1.51
C GLY A 11 4.58 26.33 1.27
N ALA A 12 5.66 26.13 0.49
CA ALA A 12 6.13 24.79 0.10
C ALA A 12 6.70 23.98 1.27
N ILE A 13 7.19 24.65 2.32
CA ILE A 13 7.80 23.96 3.48
C ILE A 13 6.78 23.09 4.21
N ARG A 14 5.50 23.47 4.24
CA ARG A 14 4.45 22.63 4.87
C ARG A 14 4.29 21.26 4.20
N TRP A 15 4.46 21.19 2.87
CA TRP A 15 4.41 19.92 2.14
C TRP A 15 5.63 19.04 2.43
N TRP A 16 6.80 19.66 2.62
CA TRP A 16 7.99 18.94 3.07
C TRP A 16 7.78 18.32 4.46
N VAL A 17 7.16 19.09 5.39
CA VAL A 17 6.83 18.58 6.72
C VAL A 17 5.77 17.48 6.63
N TYR A 18 4.71 17.68 5.85
CA TYR A 18 3.66 16.67 5.64
C TYR A 18 4.24 15.34 5.15
N GLN A 19 5.05 15.37 4.11
CA GLN A 19 5.62 14.13 3.57
C GLN A 19 6.52 13.43 4.61
N ARG A 20 7.34 14.16 5.37
CA ARG A 20 8.19 13.57 6.41
C ARG A 20 7.39 12.86 7.51
N GLU A 21 6.24 13.41 7.87
CA GLU A 21 5.41 12.88 8.95
C GLU A 21 4.48 11.76 8.51
N ARG A 22 3.93 11.86 7.30
CA ARG A 22 2.82 11.03 6.86
C ARG A 22 3.17 10.06 5.73
N PHE A 23 4.10 10.45 4.87
CA PHE A 23 4.54 9.65 3.73
C PHE A 23 6.01 9.92 3.39
N PRO A 24 6.97 9.48 4.23
CA PRO A 24 8.40 9.72 3.99
C PRO A 24 8.83 9.23 2.61
N ILE A 25 9.03 10.16 1.66
CA ILE A 25 9.23 9.86 0.23
C ILE A 25 10.44 8.95 0.02
N LEU A 26 11.56 9.19 0.72
CA LEU A 26 12.77 8.38 0.54
C LEU A 26 12.55 6.94 1.01
N ALA A 27 12.02 6.76 2.22
CA ALA A 27 11.80 5.42 2.77
C ALA A 27 10.73 4.65 1.97
N ASN A 28 9.57 5.26 1.72
CA ASN A 28 8.51 4.64 0.93
C ASN A 28 8.95 4.44 -0.53
N GLY A 29 9.64 5.43 -1.12
CA GLY A 29 10.11 5.35 -2.50
C GLY A 29 11.08 4.21 -2.72
N THR A 30 12.05 4.00 -1.81
CA THR A 30 12.99 2.88 -1.89
C THR A 30 12.25 1.53 -1.78
N LEU A 31 11.33 1.41 -0.83
CA LEU A 31 10.55 0.19 -0.64
C LEU A 31 9.67 -0.10 -1.87
N ILE A 32 8.96 0.91 -2.37
CA ILE A 32 8.09 0.77 -3.54
C ILE A 32 8.91 0.48 -4.81
N MET A 33 10.09 1.06 -4.94
CA MET A 33 11.02 0.76 -6.04
C MET A 33 11.41 -0.72 -6.04
N ALA A 34 11.84 -1.26 -4.90
CA ALA A 34 12.21 -2.66 -4.78
C ALA A 34 11.01 -3.58 -5.10
N PHE A 35 9.87 -3.28 -4.55
CA PHE A 35 8.63 -4.00 -4.71
C PHE A 35 8.13 -4.00 -6.17
N SER A 36 7.98 -2.84 -6.81
CA SER A 36 7.52 -2.73 -8.19
C SER A 36 8.52 -3.31 -9.19
N SER A 37 9.83 -3.16 -8.92
CA SER A 37 10.85 -3.77 -9.77
C SER A 37 10.83 -5.29 -9.66
N SER A 38 10.64 -5.83 -8.46
CA SER A 38 10.47 -7.28 -8.26
C SER A 38 9.26 -7.81 -9.03
N ALA A 39 8.13 -7.09 -9.04
CA ALA A 39 6.94 -7.45 -9.78
C ALA A 39 7.22 -7.58 -11.29
N VAL A 40 7.88 -6.57 -11.86
CA VAL A 40 8.24 -6.55 -13.29
C VAL A 40 9.24 -7.67 -13.64
N CYS A 41 10.29 -7.85 -12.81
CA CYS A 41 11.28 -8.90 -13.04
C CYS A 41 10.68 -10.30 -12.91
N PHE A 42 9.87 -10.52 -11.86
CA PHE A 42 9.24 -11.83 -11.62
C PHE A 42 8.31 -12.21 -12.80
N SER A 43 7.51 -11.26 -13.29
CA SER A 43 6.66 -11.47 -14.45
C SER A 43 7.46 -11.90 -15.70
N SER A 44 8.58 -11.23 -15.96
CA SER A 44 9.46 -11.55 -17.08
C SER A 44 10.10 -12.93 -16.94
N LEU A 45 10.56 -13.28 -15.74
CA LEU A 45 11.15 -14.59 -15.44
C LEU A 45 10.15 -15.74 -15.59
N LEU A 46 8.90 -15.56 -15.13
CA LEU A 46 7.83 -16.56 -15.34
C LEU A 46 7.56 -16.83 -16.83
N ARG A 47 7.86 -15.89 -17.70
CA ARG A 47 7.70 -16.02 -19.15
C ARG A 47 8.97 -16.49 -19.84
N GLU A 48 9.99 -16.88 -19.08
CA GLU A 48 11.30 -17.32 -19.61
C GLU A 48 11.96 -16.32 -20.57
N GLU A 49 11.62 -15.02 -20.41
CA GLU A 49 12.18 -13.96 -21.24
C GLU A 49 13.66 -13.75 -20.90
N GLN A 50 14.49 -13.69 -21.94
CA GLN A 50 15.92 -13.43 -21.77
C GLN A 50 16.21 -11.93 -21.70
N GLY A 51 17.01 -11.53 -20.71
CA GLY A 51 17.41 -10.15 -20.52
C GLY A 51 16.52 -9.36 -19.57
N LEU A 52 16.83 -8.08 -19.43
CA LEU A 52 16.06 -7.20 -18.54
C LEU A 52 14.79 -6.70 -19.24
N PRO A 53 13.66 -6.61 -18.53
CA PRO A 53 12.47 -5.93 -19.03
C PRO A 53 12.76 -4.51 -19.51
N HIS A 54 11.92 -4.00 -20.40
CA HIS A 54 12.11 -2.64 -20.90
C HIS A 54 11.94 -1.61 -19.78
N TRP A 55 12.77 -0.57 -19.77
CA TRP A 55 12.77 0.46 -18.73
C TRP A 55 11.40 1.12 -18.49
N SER A 56 10.57 1.23 -19.55
CA SER A 56 9.23 1.81 -19.45
C SER A 56 8.30 0.99 -18.55
N ALA A 57 8.45 -0.34 -18.49
CA ALA A 57 7.69 -1.19 -17.58
C ALA A 57 8.06 -0.88 -16.12
N PHE A 58 9.35 -0.76 -15.83
CA PHE A 58 9.82 -0.35 -14.48
C PHE A 58 9.33 1.04 -14.09
N ALA A 59 9.46 2.01 -15.00
CA ALA A 59 9.02 3.38 -14.74
C ALA A 59 7.50 3.45 -14.49
N ALA A 60 6.70 2.79 -15.35
CA ALA A 60 5.25 2.75 -15.20
C ALA A 60 4.83 2.03 -13.91
N ALA A 61 5.42 0.86 -13.61
CA ALA A 61 5.14 0.11 -12.38
C ALA A 61 5.49 0.94 -11.14
N PHE A 62 6.68 1.54 -11.10
CA PHE A 62 7.12 2.35 -9.96
C PHE A 62 6.24 3.58 -9.75
N ILE A 63 6.07 4.42 -10.77
CA ILE A 63 5.33 5.68 -10.62
C ILE A 63 3.88 5.40 -10.25
N THR A 64 3.24 4.42 -10.90
CA THR A 64 1.85 4.07 -10.60
C THR A 64 1.70 3.49 -9.20
N SER A 65 2.57 2.58 -8.77
CA SER A 65 2.56 2.03 -7.41
C SER A 65 2.83 3.11 -6.36
N PHE A 66 3.81 4.00 -6.60
CA PHE A 66 4.10 5.11 -5.69
C PHE A 66 2.89 6.02 -5.48
N ILE A 67 2.19 6.35 -6.57
CA ILE A 67 0.95 7.14 -6.51
C ILE A 67 -0.14 6.37 -5.77
N PHE A 68 -0.30 5.06 -5.98
CA PHE A 68 -1.26 4.26 -5.22
C PHE A 68 -1.00 4.30 -3.71
N PHE A 69 0.24 4.12 -3.27
CA PHE A 69 0.58 4.19 -1.85
C PHE A 69 0.36 5.58 -1.25
N LEU A 70 0.63 6.64 -2.02
CA LEU A 70 0.29 8.01 -1.62
C LEU A 70 -1.24 8.21 -1.54
N GLN A 71 -2.00 7.69 -2.50
CA GLN A 71 -3.47 7.74 -2.50
C GLN A 71 -4.07 6.96 -1.32
N LEU A 72 -3.52 5.79 -0.98
CA LEU A 72 -3.89 5.04 0.23
C LEU A 72 -3.67 5.87 1.48
N ARG A 73 -2.52 6.55 1.57
CA ARG A 73 -2.22 7.44 2.70
C ARG A 73 -3.20 8.61 2.78
N ILE A 74 -3.52 9.24 1.64
CA ILE A 74 -4.50 10.32 1.58
C ILE A 74 -5.90 9.81 1.95
N ALA A 75 -6.30 8.64 1.46
CA ALA A 75 -7.59 8.05 1.81
C ALA A 75 -7.72 7.80 3.34
N ASP A 76 -6.64 7.39 4.00
CA ASP A 76 -6.61 7.28 5.47
C ASP A 76 -6.83 8.64 6.16
N GLU A 77 -6.25 9.76 5.65
CA GLU A 77 -6.49 11.09 6.23
C GLU A 77 -7.96 11.50 6.17
N PHE A 78 -8.67 11.15 5.07
CA PHE A 78 -10.10 11.41 4.96
C PHE A 78 -10.93 10.51 5.90
N LYS A 79 -10.58 9.24 5.95
CA LYS A 79 -11.33 8.23 6.71
C LYS A 79 -11.24 8.45 8.21
N ASP A 80 -10.03 8.81 8.68
CA ASP A 80 -9.72 8.90 10.10
C ASP A 80 -9.81 10.34 10.65
N SER A 81 -10.25 11.32 9.82
CA SER A 81 -10.21 12.76 10.15
C SER A 81 -10.88 13.10 11.49
N GLU A 82 -12.07 12.58 11.77
CA GLU A 82 -12.82 12.83 13.03
C GLU A 82 -12.14 12.18 14.24
N GLU A 83 -11.60 10.97 14.07
CA GLU A 83 -10.88 10.25 15.13
C GLU A 83 -9.53 10.92 15.42
N ASP A 84 -8.84 11.38 14.39
CA ASP A 84 -7.55 12.08 14.50
C ASP A 84 -7.72 13.46 15.14
N GLU A 85 -8.77 14.19 14.83
CA GLU A 85 -9.07 15.47 15.48
C GLU A 85 -9.27 15.30 16.99
N LYS A 86 -9.95 14.23 17.40
CA LYS A 86 -10.23 13.93 18.80
C LYS A 86 -9.05 13.35 19.58
N PHE A 87 -8.32 12.39 18.98
CA PHE A 87 -7.32 11.61 19.70
C PHE A 87 -5.87 11.93 19.33
N GLN A 88 -5.65 12.58 18.18
CA GLN A 88 -4.33 12.87 17.65
C GLN A 88 -4.26 14.29 17.02
N PRO A 89 -4.64 15.35 17.78
CA PRO A 89 -4.75 16.71 17.25
C PRO A 89 -3.41 17.29 16.77
N TYR A 90 -2.29 16.64 17.11
CA TYR A 90 -0.95 17.01 16.67
C TYR A 90 -0.61 16.55 15.25
N ARG A 91 -1.45 15.69 14.62
CA ARG A 91 -1.25 15.23 13.25
C ARG A 91 -1.38 16.37 12.23
N ALA A 92 -0.82 16.17 11.04
CA ALA A 92 -0.71 17.19 10.00
C ALA A 92 -2.06 17.83 9.60
N VAL A 93 -3.12 17.03 9.41
CA VAL A 93 -4.44 17.53 9.01
C VAL A 93 -5.16 18.19 10.19
N PRO A 94 -5.34 17.55 11.36
CA PRO A 94 -6.01 18.19 12.51
C PRO A 94 -5.39 19.51 12.94
N ARG A 95 -4.05 19.63 12.93
CA ARG A 95 -3.40 20.91 13.30
C ARG A 95 -3.39 21.97 12.20
N GLY A 96 -4.01 21.68 11.04
CA GLY A 96 -4.13 22.65 9.95
C GLY A 96 -2.87 22.87 9.11
N LEU A 97 -1.89 21.93 9.14
CA LEU A 97 -0.69 22.02 8.29
C LEU A 97 -1.05 21.89 6.81
N VAL A 98 -1.92 20.94 6.47
CA VAL A 98 -2.54 20.75 5.15
C VAL A 98 -4.02 20.44 5.33
N THR A 99 -4.82 20.79 4.32
CA THR A 99 -6.27 20.55 4.35
C THR A 99 -6.63 19.29 3.58
N LEU A 100 -7.75 18.65 3.94
CA LEU A 100 -8.30 17.52 3.19
C LEU A 100 -8.58 17.89 1.73
N ARG A 101 -9.02 19.14 1.47
CA ARG A 101 -9.26 19.63 0.09
C ARG A 101 -7.99 19.59 -0.75
N GLU A 102 -6.88 20.07 -0.20
CA GLU A 102 -5.57 20.05 -0.88
C GLU A 102 -5.10 18.63 -1.15
N LEU A 103 -5.26 17.73 -0.16
CA LEU A 103 -4.95 16.31 -0.32
C LEU A 103 -5.83 15.66 -1.39
N GLY A 104 -7.11 16.04 -1.47
CA GLY A 104 -8.02 15.61 -2.54
C GLY A 104 -7.54 16.01 -3.93
N PHE A 105 -6.99 17.23 -4.09
CA PHE A 105 -6.38 17.65 -5.35
C PHE A 105 -5.13 16.83 -5.70
N VAL A 106 -4.25 16.55 -4.72
CA VAL A 106 -3.07 15.69 -4.93
C VAL A 106 -3.50 14.28 -5.35
N PHE A 107 -4.54 13.73 -4.72
CA PHE A 107 -5.11 12.43 -5.07
C PHE A 107 -5.59 12.41 -6.53
N LEU A 108 -6.35 13.42 -6.97
CA LEU A 108 -6.87 13.52 -8.33
C LEU A 108 -5.75 13.71 -9.36
N ILE A 109 -4.77 14.57 -9.09
CA ILE A 109 -3.60 14.73 -9.96
C ILE A 109 -2.87 13.39 -10.12
N GLY A 110 -2.69 12.66 -9.02
CA GLY A 110 -2.12 11.31 -9.06
C GLY A 110 -2.92 10.36 -9.96
N ALA A 111 -4.26 10.36 -9.86
CA ALA A 111 -5.11 9.54 -10.70
C ALA A 111 -4.97 9.89 -12.21
N PHE A 112 -4.90 11.16 -12.55
CA PHE A 112 -4.65 11.59 -13.94
C PHE A 112 -3.28 11.16 -14.45
N ILE A 113 -2.24 11.22 -13.62
CA ILE A 113 -0.91 10.73 -13.98
C ILE A 113 -0.93 9.22 -14.22
N GLN A 114 -1.56 8.43 -13.34
CA GLN A 114 -1.71 6.99 -13.49
C GLN A 114 -2.45 6.64 -14.78
N LEU A 115 -3.55 7.34 -15.09
CA LEU A 115 -4.30 7.14 -16.33
C LEU A 115 -3.43 7.48 -17.56
N GLY A 116 -2.71 8.60 -17.51
CA GLY A 116 -1.80 9.01 -18.59
C GLY A 116 -0.71 7.97 -18.85
N ILE A 117 -0.11 7.41 -17.79
CA ILE A 117 0.90 6.34 -17.89
C ILE A 117 0.30 5.07 -18.48
N ALA A 118 -0.90 4.65 -18.04
CA ALA A 118 -1.56 3.48 -18.56
C ALA A 118 -1.86 3.62 -20.07
N LEU A 119 -2.40 4.76 -20.48
CA LEU A 119 -2.70 5.06 -21.88
C LEU A 119 -1.42 5.16 -22.74
N TRP A 120 -0.36 5.75 -22.19
CA TRP A 120 0.92 5.88 -22.88
C TRP A 120 1.62 4.55 -23.07
N LEU A 121 1.67 3.70 -22.03
CA LEU A 121 2.40 2.43 -22.11
C LEU A 121 1.61 1.39 -22.91
N TYR A 122 0.35 1.17 -22.56
CA TYR A 122 -0.55 0.23 -23.22
C TYR A 122 -1.99 0.46 -22.77
N PRO A 123 -2.90 0.96 -23.62
CA PRO A 123 -4.26 1.34 -23.22
C PRO A 123 -5.07 0.28 -22.46
N PRO A 124 -4.96 -1.04 -22.75
CA PRO A 124 -5.68 -2.07 -21.98
C PRO A 124 -5.30 -2.13 -20.50
N LEU A 125 -4.15 -1.56 -20.05
CA LEU A 125 -3.79 -1.44 -18.64
C LEU A 125 -4.82 -0.63 -17.85
N VAL A 126 -5.58 0.25 -18.51
CA VAL A 126 -6.66 1.02 -17.90
C VAL A 126 -7.69 0.08 -17.25
N GLY A 127 -7.93 -1.10 -17.80
CA GLY A 127 -8.85 -2.07 -17.20
C GLY A 127 -8.41 -2.51 -15.80
N ILE A 128 -7.12 -2.87 -15.63
CA ILE A 128 -6.58 -3.25 -14.32
C ILE A 128 -6.52 -2.04 -13.38
N LEU A 129 -6.15 -0.87 -13.90
CA LEU A 129 -6.13 0.38 -13.15
C LEU A 129 -7.52 0.71 -12.57
N LEU A 130 -8.58 0.58 -13.36
CA LEU A 130 -9.96 0.81 -12.92
C LEU A 130 -10.39 -0.19 -11.82
N ILE A 131 -9.99 -1.45 -11.92
CA ILE A 131 -10.25 -2.45 -10.87
C ILE A 131 -9.56 -2.04 -9.56
N ALA A 132 -8.30 -1.63 -9.61
CA ALA A 132 -7.57 -1.17 -8.44
C ALA A 132 -8.18 0.12 -7.84
N TRP A 133 -8.60 1.08 -8.67
CA TRP A 133 -9.29 2.29 -8.22
C TRP A 133 -10.67 1.99 -7.62
N ALA A 134 -11.44 1.09 -8.23
CA ALA A 134 -12.73 0.66 -7.68
C ALA A 134 -12.54 0.04 -6.28
N TYR A 135 -11.54 -0.83 -6.12
CA TYR A 135 -11.22 -1.41 -4.82
C TYR A 135 -10.76 -0.37 -3.81
N LEU A 136 -9.89 0.56 -4.20
CA LEU A 136 -9.46 1.68 -3.37
C LEU A 136 -10.66 2.53 -2.92
N GLY A 137 -11.59 2.81 -3.84
CA GLY A 137 -12.83 3.54 -3.53
C GLY A 137 -13.73 2.80 -2.55
N LEU A 138 -13.93 1.50 -2.73
CA LEU A 138 -14.68 0.65 -1.79
C LEU A 138 -14.02 0.61 -0.41
N MET A 139 -12.71 0.42 -0.36
CA MET A 139 -11.93 0.39 0.87
C MET A 139 -11.97 1.73 1.61
N SER A 140 -11.88 2.87 0.89
CA SER A 140 -11.97 4.22 1.47
C SER A 140 -13.36 4.52 2.06
N ARG A 141 -14.40 3.81 1.62
CA ARG A 141 -15.76 3.87 2.16
C ARG A 141 -16.08 2.72 3.13
N GLU A 142 -15.05 2.00 3.61
CA GLU A 142 -15.21 0.84 4.49
C GLU A 142 -16.24 -0.16 3.92
N PHE A 143 -16.22 -0.36 2.59
CA PHE A 143 -17.13 -1.24 1.85
C PHE A 143 -18.62 -0.97 2.13
N PHE A 144 -18.97 0.28 2.52
CA PHE A 144 -20.30 0.73 2.94
C PHE A 144 -20.87 0.02 4.18
N VAL A 145 -20.02 -0.66 4.95
CA VAL A 145 -20.38 -1.42 6.17
C VAL A 145 -19.45 -1.09 7.34
N ARG A 146 -19.15 0.21 7.52
CA ARG A 146 -18.14 0.74 8.45
C ARG A 146 -18.21 0.11 9.84
N GLU A 147 -19.38 0.16 10.49
CA GLU A 147 -19.54 -0.34 11.87
C GLU A 147 -19.32 -1.84 11.96
N TRP A 148 -19.83 -2.58 10.96
CA TRP A 148 -19.70 -4.03 10.90
C TRP A 148 -18.24 -4.45 10.70
N ILE A 149 -17.49 -3.78 9.82
CA ILE A 149 -16.10 -4.14 9.51
C ILE A 149 -15.15 -3.67 10.62
N LYS A 150 -15.36 -2.48 11.20
CA LYS A 150 -14.57 -1.97 12.34
C LYS A 150 -14.71 -2.85 13.58
N SER A 151 -15.88 -3.46 13.81
CA SER A 151 -16.09 -4.40 14.92
C SER A 151 -15.40 -5.74 14.73
N ARG A 152 -14.78 -6.01 13.55
CA ARG A 152 -14.13 -7.27 13.18
C ARG A 152 -12.71 -7.04 12.66
N PRO A 153 -11.71 -6.84 13.57
CA PRO A 153 -10.35 -6.44 13.17
C PRO A 153 -9.67 -7.40 12.19
N VAL A 154 -9.97 -8.68 12.26
CA VAL A 154 -9.44 -9.69 11.33
C VAL A 154 -10.05 -9.50 9.93
N THR A 155 -11.36 -9.31 9.84
CA THR A 155 -12.04 -9.03 8.56
C THR A 155 -11.53 -7.71 7.97
N TYR A 156 -11.36 -6.69 8.81
CA TYR A 156 -10.76 -5.41 8.43
C TYR A 156 -9.39 -5.61 7.81
N LEU A 157 -8.50 -6.36 8.48
CA LEU A 157 -7.17 -6.69 7.98
C LEU A 157 -7.22 -7.33 6.59
N TRP A 158 -8.01 -8.41 6.44
CA TRP A 158 -8.09 -9.13 5.17
C TRP A 158 -8.62 -8.28 4.02
N THR A 159 -9.70 -7.55 4.26
CA THR A 159 -10.31 -6.71 3.23
C THR A 159 -9.44 -5.51 2.86
N HIS A 160 -8.69 -4.94 3.79
CA HIS A 160 -7.82 -3.81 3.48
C HIS A 160 -6.52 -4.24 2.81
N MET A 161 -5.98 -5.41 3.15
CA MET A 161 -4.77 -5.93 2.49
C MET A 161 -5.03 -6.44 1.07
N GLY A 162 -6.29 -6.65 0.67
CA GLY A 162 -6.65 -7.01 -0.70
C GLY A 162 -6.24 -6.00 -1.77
N ILE A 163 -5.93 -4.77 -1.40
CA ILE A 163 -5.39 -3.77 -2.34
C ILE A 163 -3.97 -4.11 -2.80
N MET A 164 -3.16 -4.77 -1.97
CA MET A 164 -1.76 -5.08 -2.26
C MET A 164 -1.61 -5.94 -3.53
N PRO A 165 -2.28 -7.12 -3.64
CA PRO A 165 -2.20 -7.91 -4.86
C PRO A 165 -2.78 -7.19 -6.10
N LEU A 166 -3.69 -6.24 -5.95
CA LEU A 166 -4.21 -5.47 -7.10
C LEU A 166 -3.19 -4.46 -7.62
N VAL A 167 -2.46 -3.79 -6.73
CA VAL A 167 -1.35 -2.89 -7.10
C VAL A 167 -0.24 -3.70 -7.76
N ASP A 168 0.08 -4.88 -7.23
CA ASP A 168 1.09 -5.77 -7.82
C ASP A 168 0.64 -6.39 -9.14
N LEU A 169 -0.62 -6.73 -9.28
CA LEU A 169 -1.16 -7.19 -10.56
C LEU A 169 -0.98 -6.11 -11.63
N TYR A 170 -1.23 -4.83 -11.30
CA TYR A 170 -0.96 -3.73 -12.21
C TYR A 170 0.54 -3.62 -12.51
N ALA A 171 1.40 -3.67 -11.49
CA ALA A 171 2.84 -3.57 -11.66
C ALA A 171 3.40 -4.68 -12.57
N THR A 172 2.98 -5.93 -12.38
CA THR A 172 3.36 -7.04 -13.28
C THR A 172 2.81 -6.86 -14.68
N ALA A 173 1.57 -6.37 -14.82
CA ALA A 173 0.90 -6.18 -16.10
C ALA A 173 1.60 -5.16 -17.00
N THR A 174 2.37 -4.21 -16.44
CA THR A 174 3.18 -3.28 -17.24
C THR A 174 4.25 -4.00 -18.10
N GLU A 175 4.59 -5.22 -17.72
CA GLU A 175 5.58 -6.03 -18.44
C GLU A 175 4.92 -6.95 -19.47
N TRP A 176 3.93 -7.79 -19.10
CA TRP A 176 3.41 -8.83 -19.99
C TRP A 176 2.32 -8.33 -20.95
N MET A 177 1.45 -7.37 -20.55
CA MET A 177 0.36 -6.91 -21.42
C MET A 177 0.83 -6.19 -22.68
N PRO A 178 1.80 -5.24 -22.64
CA PRO A 178 2.26 -4.56 -23.86
C PRO A 178 2.89 -5.50 -24.89
N ARG A 179 3.30 -6.70 -24.47
CA ARG A 179 3.85 -7.74 -25.33
C ARG A 179 2.81 -8.68 -25.92
N GLY A 180 1.52 -8.41 -25.64
CA GLY A 180 0.41 -9.25 -26.11
C GLY A 180 0.32 -10.61 -25.42
N ALA A 181 1.02 -10.78 -24.29
CA ALA A 181 0.98 -12.03 -23.54
C ALA A 181 -0.26 -12.11 -22.65
N THR A 182 -0.65 -13.31 -22.30
CA THR A 182 -1.64 -13.61 -21.27
C THR A 182 -1.01 -13.50 -19.89
N VAL A 183 -1.84 -13.52 -18.83
CA VAL A 183 -1.36 -13.58 -17.45
C VAL A 183 -0.39 -14.76 -17.31
N PRO A 184 0.85 -14.53 -16.82
CA PRO A 184 1.82 -15.61 -16.69
C PRO A 184 1.35 -16.69 -15.72
N ASP A 185 1.56 -17.95 -16.08
CA ASP A 185 1.27 -19.07 -15.21
C ASP A 185 2.12 -18.98 -13.95
N GLY A 186 1.51 -19.20 -12.79
CA GLY A 186 2.20 -19.10 -11.50
C GLY A 186 2.26 -17.68 -10.90
N LEU A 187 1.83 -16.62 -11.61
CA LEU A 187 1.77 -15.25 -11.07
C LEU A 187 0.97 -15.15 -9.78
N ILE A 188 -0.01 -16.01 -9.60
CA ILE A 188 -0.83 -16.05 -8.37
C ILE A 188 0.02 -16.16 -7.10
N TRP A 189 1.13 -16.89 -7.12
CA TRP A 189 1.99 -17.03 -5.95
C TRP A 189 2.67 -15.72 -5.55
N PHE A 190 3.06 -14.91 -6.54
CA PHE A 190 3.57 -13.57 -6.29
C PHE A 190 2.50 -12.67 -5.66
N LEU A 191 1.26 -12.73 -6.14
CA LEU A 191 0.14 -11.97 -5.57
C LEU A 191 -0.21 -12.43 -4.15
N VAL A 192 -0.07 -13.72 -3.85
CA VAL A 192 -0.22 -14.26 -2.49
C VAL A 192 0.90 -13.73 -1.58
N VAL A 193 2.14 -13.71 -2.03
CA VAL A 193 3.27 -13.11 -1.29
C VAL A 193 2.99 -11.63 -1.03
N SER A 194 2.53 -10.88 -2.03
CA SER A 194 2.15 -9.47 -1.90
C SER A 194 1.10 -9.26 -0.81
N PHE A 195 0.03 -10.04 -0.86
CA PHE A 195 -1.04 -9.97 0.13
C PHE A 195 -0.50 -10.21 1.55
N PHE A 196 0.24 -11.29 1.77
CA PHE A 196 0.76 -11.61 3.10
C PHE A 196 1.87 -10.66 3.56
N ASN A 197 2.67 -10.09 2.66
CA ASN A 197 3.58 -8.99 3.00
C ASN A 197 2.82 -7.79 3.56
N GLY A 198 1.70 -7.42 2.93
CA GLY A 198 0.82 -6.38 3.47
C GLY A 198 0.32 -6.71 4.87
N VAL A 199 -0.14 -7.96 5.09
CA VAL A 199 -0.60 -8.45 6.40
C VAL A 199 0.54 -8.38 7.43
N VAL A 200 1.74 -8.84 7.09
CA VAL A 200 2.92 -8.82 7.97
C VAL A 200 3.27 -7.40 8.40
N ILE A 201 3.31 -6.46 7.45
CA ILE A 201 3.60 -5.05 7.73
C ILE A 201 2.49 -4.44 8.60
N GLU A 202 1.22 -4.67 8.26
CA GLU A 202 0.09 -4.10 8.98
C GLU A 202 0.00 -4.62 10.42
N VAL A 203 0.18 -5.92 10.63
CA VAL A 203 0.17 -6.51 11.97
C VAL A 203 1.39 -6.06 12.75
N GLY A 204 2.59 -6.14 12.15
CA GLY A 204 3.85 -5.81 12.83
C GLY A 204 3.89 -4.37 13.33
N ARG A 205 3.42 -3.39 12.53
CA ARG A 205 3.38 -1.98 12.96
C ARG A 205 2.39 -1.69 14.08
N LYS A 206 1.45 -2.60 14.36
CA LYS A 206 0.43 -2.48 15.42
C LYS A 206 0.63 -3.45 16.59
N ILE A 207 1.78 -4.10 16.69
CA ILE A 207 2.20 -4.80 17.91
C ILE A 207 2.85 -3.77 18.83
N ARG A 208 2.33 -3.64 20.06
CA ARG A 208 2.78 -2.66 21.05
C ARG A 208 3.04 -3.31 22.38
N SER A 209 4.02 -2.79 23.13
CA SER A 209 4.17 -3.10 24.54
C SER A 209 3.01 -2.50 25.34
N THR A 210 2.77 -3.02 26.55
CA THR A 210 1.69 -2.52 27.44
C THR A 210 1.82 -1.02 27.70
N ASP A 211 3.06 -0.52 27.83
CA ASP A 211 3.37 0.88 28.15
C ASP A 211 3.18 1.82 26.94
N GLU A 212 3.16 1.27 25.73
CA GLU A 212 2.95 2.02 24.48
C GLU A 212 1.50 2.04 24.01
N GLU A 213 0.62 1.29 24.68
CA GLU A 213 -0.80 1.25 24.34
C GLU A 213 -1.49 2.57 24.66
N LYS A 214 -2.15 3.15 23.67
CA LYS A 214 -2.87 4.43 23.81
C LYS A 214 -4.39 4.21 23.84
N PRO A 215 -5.15 5.01 24.62
CA PRO A 215 -6.60 5.04 24.53
C PRO A 215 -7.07 5.38 23.12
N GLY A 216 -8.13 4.72 22.64
CA GLY A 216 -8.71 4.98 21.31
C GLY A 216 -7.91 4.40 20.12
N VAL A 217 -6.74 3.79 20.35
CA VAL A 217 -5.94 3.16 19.29
C VAL A 217 -6.12 1.65 19.36
N SER A 218 -6.57 1.06 18.26
CA SER A 218 -6.70 -0.40 18.11
C SER A 218 -5.35 -1.01 17.74
N THR A 219 -4.92 -2.04 18.49
CA THR A 219 -3.68 -2.78 18.26
C THR A 219 -3.95 -4.27 18.25
N TYR A 220 -3.08 -5.04 17.60
CA TYR A 220 -3.22 -6.51 17.59
C TYR A 220 -2.80 -7.13 18.93
N THR A 221 -1.99 -6.45 19.73
CA THR A 221 -1.69 -6.86 21.09
C THR A 221 -2.89 -6.76 22.02
N LYS A 222 -3.79 -5.77 21.84
CA LYS A 222 -5.09 -5.74 22.54
C LYS A 222 -6.02 -6.88 22.12
N LEU A 223 -5.97 -7.25 20.82
CA LEU A 223 -6.85 -8.28 20.27
C LEU A 223 -6.41 -9.69 20.63
N TRP A 224 -5.11 -9.99 20.52
CA TRP A 224 -4.54 -11.34 20.64
C TRP A 224 -3.64 -11.52 21.86
N GLY A 225 -3.48 -10.49 22.69
CA GLY A 225 -2.58 -10.48 23.83
C GLY A 225 -1.11 -10.29 23.45
N GLN A 226 -0.30 -9.96 24.47
CA GLN A 226 1.14 -9.65 24.32
C GLN A 226 1.97 -10.83 23.77
N ARG A 227 1.55 -12.08 24.02
CA ARG A 227 2.23 -13.29 23.51
C ARG A 227 1.60 -13.78 22.21
N GLY A 228 0.29 -13.67 22.06
CA GLY A 228 -0.46 -14.15 20.91
C GLY A 228 -0.17 -13.34 19.65
N ALA A 229 -0.12 -12.02 19.74
CA ALA A 229 0.10 -11.16 18.58
C ALA A 229 1.45 -11.43 17.87
N PRO A 230 2.61 -11.53 18.55
CA PRO A 230 3.86 -11.91 17.91
C PRO A 230 3.85 -13.32 17.31
N LEU A 231 3.19 -14.29 17.94
CA LEU A 231 3.09 -15.66 17.42
C LEU A 231 2.26 -15.72 16.14
N ILE A 232 1.13 -15.04 16.10
CA ILE A 232 0.28 -14.95 14.90
C ILE A 232 1.03 -14.20 13.78
N TRP A 233 1.72 -13.13 14.11
CA TRP A 233 2.57 -12.39 13.16
C TRP A 233 3.67 -13.29 12.57
N PHE A 234 4.35 -14.08 13.42
CA PHE A 234 5.33 -15.04 12.97
C PHE A 234 4.71 -16.11 12.06
N GLY A 235 3.48 -16.54 12.35
CA GLY A 235 2.72 -17.42 11.46
C GLY A 235 2.51 -16.82 10.07
N PHE A 236 2.17 -15.52 9.97
CA PHE A 236 2.06 -14.84 8.68
C PHE A 236 3.41 -14.71 7.96
N LEU A 237 4.52 -14.51 8.69
CA LEU A 237 5.87 -14.55 8.11
C LEU A 237 6.18 -15.93 7.50
N LEU A 238 5.83 -17.00 8.18
CA LEU A 238 6.03 -18.36 7.66
C LEU A 238 5.21 -18.62 6.39
N VAL A 239 3.93 -18.21 6.37
CA VAL A 239 3.10 -18.31 5.17
C VAL A 239 3.70 -17.50 4.01
N THR A 240 4.18 -16.28 4.28
CA THR A 240 4.87 -15.46 3.29
C THR A 240 6.12 -16.16 2.75
N ALA A 241 6.97 -16.72 3.64
CA ALA A 241 8.18 -17.40 3.25
C ALA A 241 7.92 -18.66 2.41
N ILE A 242 6.92 -19.46 2.80
CA ILE A 242 6.51 -20.63 2.03
C ILE A 242 6.00 -20.23 0.64
N SER A 243 5.12 -19.23 0.57
CA SER A 243 4.59 -18.73 -0.70
C SER A 243 5.70 -18.15 -1.59
N ALA A 244 6.67 -17.43 -1.00
CA ALA A 244 7.82 -16.91 -1.72
C ALA A 244 8.74 -18.02 -2.23
N SER A 245 8.93 -19.10 -1.45
CA SER A 245 9.69 -20.28 -1.88
C SER A 245 9.01 -20.99 -3.05
N ILE A 246 7.69 -21.10 -3.03
CA ILE A 246 6.93 -21.66 -4.17
C ILE A 246 7.08 -20.73 -5.39
N ALA A 247 6.92 -19.43 -5.23
CA ALA A 247 7.11 -18.45 -6.30
C ALA A 247 8.54 -18.54 -6.88
N GLY A 248 9.56 -18.63 -6.01
CA GLY A 248 10.96 -18.77 -6.41
C GLY A 248 11.24 -20.05 -7.22
N SER A 249 10.64 -21.16 -6.82
CA SER A 249 10.81 -22.44 -7.53
C SER A 249 10.24 -22.40 -8.97
N LEU A 250 9.24 -21.55 -9.23
CA LEU A 250 8.66 -21.41 -10.56
C LEU A 250 9.56 -20.66 -11.56
N ILE A 251 10.55 -19.92 -11.07
CA ILE A 251 11.54 -19.20 -11.89
C ILE A 251 12.95 -19.79 -11.77
N GLU A 252 13.04 -21.04 -11.31
CA GLU A 252 14.31 -21.76 -11.09
C GLU A 252 15.31 -21.01 -10.19
N PHE A 253 14.77 -20.17 -9.31
CA PHE A 253 15.55 -19.43 -8.31
C PHE A 253 15.62 -20.26 -7.03
N GLY A 254 16.67 -21.09 -6.92
CA GLY A 254 16.90 -21.98 -5.78
C GLY A 254 18.38 -22.18 -5.49
#